data_de07f9cb8d4611b985d68eb8beca8c62
#
_entry.id   de07f9cb8d4611b985d68eb8beca8c62
#
_cell.length_a   1.000
_cell.length_b   1.000
_cell.length_c   1.000
_cell.angle_alpha   90.00
_cell.angle_beta   90.00
_cell.angle_gamma   90.00
#
_symmetry.space_group_name_H-M   'P 1'
#
loop_
_entity.id
_entity.type
_entity.pdbx_description
1 polymer ?
#
loop_
_entity_poly.entity_id
_entity_poly.type
_entity_poly.pdbx_seq_one_letter_code
_entity_poly.pdbx_strand_id
1 'polypeptide(L)'
;MNQKIIYSSALLVGLGSPQAFAHKEKAHTPQKPNIIFIMCDDMGYGDLGCYGQPYISTPNIDNMAREGMRFTQAYAGSPVSAPSRASLMTGQHTGHCEVRGNKEYWTQASTVMYGDNKEFSVVGQHPYDPEHVILPEIMKDNGYTTGMFGKWAGGYE
;
A
#
# COMPACT_ATOMS: atom_id res chain seq x y z
N MET A 1 37.11 27.83 -83.50
CA MET A 1 36.20 27.79 -82.37
C MET A 1 35.75 26.37 -82.22
N ASN A 2 36.34 25.63 -81.30
CA ASN A 2 36.02 24.21 -81.06
C ASN A 2 35.21 24.04 -79.79
N GLN A 3 34.00 23.68 -79.92
CA GLN A 3 33.18 23.28 -78.77
C GLN A 3 33.42 21.79 -78.46
N LYS A 4 33.90 21.51 -77.27
CA LYS A 4 34.06 20.15 -76.77
C LYS A 4 32.73 19.74 -76.05
N ILE A 5 32.13 18.71 -76.58
CA ILE A 5 30.93 18.06 -75.99
C ILE A 5 31.45 17.12 -74.89
N ILE A 6 31.03 17.35 -73.65
CA ILE A 6 31.34 16.50 -72.50
C ILE A 6 30.15 15.59 -72.29
N TYR A 7 30.33 14.29 -72.47
CA TYR A 7 29.35 13.30 -72.06
C TYR A 7 29.43 13.03 -70.57
N SER A 8 28.42 13.39 -69.80
CA SER A 8 28.33 13.10 -68.40
C SER A 8 27.62 11.75 -68.22
N SER A 9 28.37 10.73 -67.82
CA SER A 9 27.82 9.40 -67.48
C SER A 9 27.17 9.47 -66.09
N ALA A 10 25.85 9.46 -66.05
CA ALA A 10 25.12 9.37 -64.80
C ALA A 10 25.18 7.92 -64.27
N LEU A 11 25.93 7.73 -63.18
CA LEU A 11 25.95 6.47 -62.42
C LEU A 11 24.71 6.43 -61.51
N LEU A 12 23.74 5.59 -61.82
CA LEU A 12 22.61 5.32 -60.95
C LEU A 12 23.10 4.42 -59.81
N VAL A 13 23.35 5.02 -58.64
CA VAL A 13 23.54 4.28 -57.40
C VAL A 13 22.13 3.98 -56.84
N GLY A 14 21.73 2.72 -56.86
CA GLY A 14 20.51 2.24 -56.25
C GLY A 14 20.59 2.36 -54.74
N LEU A 15 19.93 3.35 -54.18
CA LEU A 15 19.72 3.48 -52.73
C LEU A 15 18.72 2.40 -52.29
N GLY A 16 19.26 1.27 -51.80
CA GLY A 16 18.47 0.30 -51.07
C GLY A 16 17.93 0.95 -49.81
N SER A 17 16.62 1.08 -49.70
CA SER A 17 15.99 1.57 -48.47
C SER A 17 16.33 0.65 -47.29
N PRO A 18 16.90 1.16 -46.18
CA PRO A 18 17.04 0.34 -44.98
C PRO A 18 15.64 0.02 -44.50
N GLN A 19 15.26 -1.25 -44.58
CA GLN A 19 14.08 -1.74 -43.88
C GLN A 19 14.36 -1.57 -42.39
N ALA A 20 13.80 -0.51 -41.79
CA ALA A 20 13.76 -0.36 -40.36
C ALA A 20 12.95 -1.52 -39.79
N PHE A 21 13.60 -2.52 -39.25
CA PHE A 21 12.98 -3.49 -38.38
C PHE A 21 12.48 -2.72 -37.14
N ALA A 22 11.23 -2.26 -37.22
CA ALA A 22 10.54 -1.73 -36.06
C ALA A 22 10.43 -2.89 -35.05
N HIS A 23 11.37 -2.95 -34.13
CA HIS A 23 11.23 -3.80 -32.96
C HIS A 23 9.99 -3.27 -32.22
N LYS A 24 8.88 -3.99 -32.38
CA LYS A 24 7.65 -3.68 -31.64
C LYS A 24 7.94 -4.02 -30.18
N GLU A 25 8.45 -3.06 -29.46
CA GLU A 25 8.61 -3.13 -28.01
C GLU A 25 7.22 -3.49 -27.47
N LYS A 26 7.08 -4.70 -26.91
CA LYS A 26 5.84 -5.09 -26.25
C LYS A 26 5.63 -4.05 -25.16
N ALA A 27 4.58 -3.25 -25.28
CA ALA A 27 4.20 -2.31 -24.24
C ALA A 27 4.11 -3.11 -22.94
N HIS A 28 5.07 -2.88 -22.05
CA HIS A 28 5.09 -3.49 -20.74
C HIS A 28 3.94 -2.84 -19.97
N THR A 29 2.79 -3.50 -19.91
CA THR A 29 1.72 -3.07 -19.03
C THR A 29 2.30 -3.08 -17.62
N PRO A 30 2.40 -1.94 -16.92
CA PRO A 30 3.00 -1.91 -15.61
C PRO A 30 2.19 -2.85 -14.69
N GLN A 31 2.85 -3.89 -14.23
CA GLN A 31 2.25 -4.83 -13.29
C GLN A 31 2.08 -4.11 -11.96
N LYS A 32 0.87 -4.17 -11.39
CA LYS A 32 0.61 -3.58 -10.07
C LYS A 32 1.49 -4.25 -9.03
N PRO A 33 2.17 -3.49 -8.17
CA PRO A 33 3.01 -4.05 -7.13
C PRO A 33 2.17 -4.75 -6.06
N ASN A 34 2.70 -5.79 -5.44
CA ASN A 34 2.15 -6.30 -4.19
C ASN A 34 2.43 -5.29 -3.06
N ILE A 35 1.47 -5.10 -2.17
CA ILE A 35 1.56 -4.14 -1.07
C ILE A 35 1.42 -4.92 0.24
N ILE A 36 2.44 -4.81 1.10
CA ILE A 36 2.40 -5.35 2.46
C ILE A 36 2.50 -4.15 3.41
N PHE A 37 1.45 -3.94 4.18
CA PHE A 37 1.41 -2.91 5.22
C PHE A 37 1.57 -3.57 6.59
N ILE A 38 2.55 -3.13 7.36
CA ILE A 38 2.84 -3.66 8.71
C ILE A 38 2.69 -2.50 9.71
N MET A 39 1.72 -2.63 10.61
CA MET A 39 1.52 -1.69 11.72
C MET A 39 1.88 -2.40 13.02
N CYS A 40 2.82 -1.85 13.75
CA CYS A 40 3.17 -2.34 15.07
C CYS A 40 2.30 -1.69 16.14
N ASP A 41 1.90 -2.47 17.15
CA ASP A 41 1.16 -1.97 18.31
C ASP A 41 2.16 -1.41 19.34
N ASP A 42 1.92 -0.20 19.82
CA ASP A 42 2.69 0.50 20.84
C ASP A 42 4.22 0.65 20.58
N MET A 43 4.66 0.55 19.33
CA MET A 43 6.06 0.77 18.98
C MET A 43 6.37 2.26 18.84
N GLY A 44 7.31 2.75 19.64
CA GLY A 44 7.77 4.13 19.61
C GLY A 44 8.82 4.40 18.53
N TYR A 45 8.99 5.69 18.20
CA TYR A 45 9.99 6.14 17.22
C TYR A 45 11.41 5.67 17.56
N GLY A 46 11.77 5.70 18.84
CA GLY A 46 13.10 5.34 19.33
C GLY A 46 13.34 3.84 19.56
N ASP A 47 12.41 2.97 19.18
CA ASP A 47 12.52 1.51 19.40
C ASP A 47 13.28 0.78 18.30
N LEU A 48 13.57 1.45 17.19
CA LEU A 48 14.26 0.88 16.03
C LEU A 48 15.69 1.41 15.91
N GLY A 49 16.63 0.54 15.52
CA GLY A 49 18.03 0.90 15.32
C GLY A 49 18.21 2.02 14.30
N CYS A 50 17.46 2.00 13.19
CA CYS A 50 17.50 3.05 12.16
C CYS A 50 17.04 4.42 12.64
N TYR A 51 16.39 4.51 13.82
CA TYR A 51 16.01 5.74 14.50
C TYR A 51 16.82 6.02 15.76
N GLY A 52 17.90 5.25 16.01
CA GLY A 52 18.85 5.54 17.07
C GLY A 52 18.68 4.70 18.34
N GLN A 53 17.93 3.58 18.31
CA GLN A 53 17.85 2.64 19.42
C GLN A 53 19.23 2.02 19.71
N PRO A 54 19.80 2.23 20.93
CA PRO A 54 21.16 1.75 21.21
C PRO A 54 21.20 0.35 21.82
N TYR A 55 20.11 -0.16 22.38
CA TYR A 55 20.10 -1.39 23.21
C TYR A 55 19.47 -2.59 22.50
N ILE A 56 18.51 -2.35 21.60
CA ILE A 56 17.78 -3.39 20.90
C ILE A 56 18.23 -3.40 19.43
N SER A 57 18.62 -4.58 18.95
CA SER A 57 19.02 -4.74 17.55
C SER A 57 17.80 -5.06 16.67
N THR A 58 17.61 -4.28 15.61
CA THR A 58 16.52 -4.47 14.64
C THR A 58 17.03 -4.60 13.21
N PRO A 59 17.97 -5.57 12.93
CA PRO A 59 18.77 -5.58 11.71
C PRO A 59 17.93 -5.69 10.42
N ASN A 60 16.81 -6.42 10.45
CA ASN A 60 15.96 -6.58 9.27
C ASN A 60 15.22 -5.29 8.94
N ILE A 61 14.68 -4.59 9.94
CA ILE A 61 13.99 -3.31 9.75
C ILE A 61 14.98 -2.23 9.36
N ASP A 62 16.17 -2.22 10.00
CA ASP A 62 17.25 -1.29 9.67
C ASP A 62 17.74 -1.48 8.22
N ASN A 63 17.75 -2.72 7.75
CA ASN A 63 18.06 -3.03 6.35
C ASN A 63 16.99 -2.48 5.41
N MET A 64 15.71 -2.68 5.72
CA MET A 64 14.60 -2.11 4.95
C MET A 64 14.69 -0.57 4.88
N ALA A 65 15.04 0.08 6.00
CA ALA A 65 15.23 1.53 6.04
C ALA A 65 16.42 2.01 5.19
N ARG A 66 17.47 1.19 5.05
CA ARG A 66 18.64 1.49 4.22
C ARG A 66 18.38 1.31 2.74
N GLU A 67 17.59 0.30 2.38
CA GLU A 67 17.28 -0.04 0.98
C GLU A 67 16.07 0.72 0.44
N GLY A 68 15.22 1.24 1.32
CA GLY A 68 14.00 1.94 0.98
C GLY A 68 14.00 3.41 1.38
N MET A 69 12.83 3.91 1.71
CA MET A 69 12.64 5.28 2.17
C MET A 69 12.35 5.31 3.68
N ARG A 70 13.13 6.09 4.42
CA ARG A 70 12.93 6.32 5.85
C ARG A 70 12.29 7.67 6.08
N PHE A 71 11.12 7.67 6.71
CA PHE A 71 10.42 8.90 7.10
C PHE A 71 10.87 9.34 8.48
N THR A 72 11.28 10.59 8.61
CA THR A 72 11.67 11.22 9.90
C THR A 72 10.50 11.94 10.58
N GLN A 73 9.41 12.16 9.84
CA GLN A 73 8.20 12.85 10.30
C GLN A 73 6.98 12.07 9.82
N ALA A 74 6.70 10.93 10.46
CA ALA A 74 5.51 10.13 10.19
C ALA A 74 4.83 9.81 11.52
N TYR A 75 3.54 10.08 11.62
CA TYR A 75 2.80 10.00 12.87
C TYR A 75 1.57 9.12 12.69
N ALA A 76 1.25 8.34 13.73
CA ALA A 76 -0.04 7.67 13.82
C ALA A 76 -1.17 8.71 14.02
N GLY A 77 -2.37 8.39 13.53
CA GLY A 77 -3.51 9.30 13.64
C GLY A 77 -3.97 9.57 15.08
N SER A 78 -3.59 8.70 16.03
CA SER A 78 -3.91 8.81 17.44
C SER A 78 -2.91 8.03 18.28
N PRO A 79 -2.64 8.42 19.53
CA PRO A 79 -1.86 7.61 20.47
C PRO A 79 -2.62 6.36 20.97
N VAL A 80 -3.91 6.27 20.74
CA VAL A 80 -4.76 5.12 21.12
C VAL A 80 -5.00 4.24 19.91
N SER A 81 -4.90 2.93 20.07
CA SER A 81 -4.83 1.99 18.95
C SER A 81 -6.10 1.92 18.09
N ALA A 82 -7.31 1.95 18.66
CA ALA A 82 -8.54 1.86 17.89
C ALA A 82 -8.74 3.09 16.97
N PRO A 83 -8.67 4.33 17.45
CA PRO A 83 -8.81 5.50 16.57
C PRO A 83 -7.63 5.66 15.61
N SER A 84 -6.42 5.21 15.96
CA SER A 84 -5.29 5.21 15.04
C SER A 84 -5.54 4.29 13.84
N ARG A 85 -6.01 3.08 14.09
CA ARG A 85 -6.36 2.13 13.02
C ARG A 85 -7.56 2.61 12.19
N ALA A 86 -8.56 3.20 12.84
CA ALA A 86 -9.71 3.77 12.15
C ALA A 86 -9.30 4.92 11.22
N SER A 87 -8.43 5.82 11.66
CA SER A 87 -7.87 6.87 10.81
C SER A 87 -7.13 6.31 9.60
N LEU A 88 -6.35 5.23 9.79
CA LEU A 88 -5.65 4.57 8.69
C LEU A 88 -6.63 3.96 7.70
N MET A 89 -7.63 3.23 8.18
CA MET A 89 -8.57 2.49 7.33
C MET A 89 -9.50 3.42 6.55
N THR A 90 -9.96 4.50 7.17
CA THR A 90 -10.92 5.43 6.57
C THR A 90 -10.25 6.63 5.87
N GLY A 91 -8.94 6.85 6.11
CA GLY A 91 -8.25 8.05 5.64
C GLY A 91 -8.72 9.34 6.34
N GLN A 92 -9.52 9.22 7.39
CA GLN A 92 -10.09 10.37 8.11
C GLN A 92 -9.23 10.78 9.30
N HIS A 93 -9.10 12.08 9.51
CA HIS A 93 -8.50 12.60 10.73
C HIS A 93 -9.36 12.23 11.95
N THR A 94 -8.74 11.96 13.09
CA THR A 94 -9.43 11.54 14.34
C THR A 94 -10.53 12.49 14.82
N GLY A 95 -10.48 13.76 14.41
CA GLY A 95 -11.56 14.73 14.65
C GLY A 95 -12.84 14.46 13.86
N HIS A 96 -12.76 13.71 12.77
CA HIS A 96 -13.87 13.36 11.87
C HIS A 96 -14.19 11.87 11.88
N CYS A 97 -13.27 11.03 12.34
CA CYS A 97 -13.46 9.59 12.44
C CYS A 97 -14.46 9.25 13.54
N GLU A 98 -15.30 8.24 13.32
CA GLU A 98 -16.29 7.78 14.31
C GLU A 98 -15.61 7.14 15.53
N VAL A 99 -14.56 6.36 15.29
CA VAL A 99 -13.83 5.66 16.34
C VAL A 99 -12.84 6.64 16.96
N ARG A 100 -13.20 7.23 18.09
CA ARG A 100 -12.39 8.25 18.79
C ARG A 100 -11.69 7.75 20.05
N GLY A 101 -11.88 6.48 20.38
CA GLY A 101 -11.31 5.86 21.59
C GLY A 101 -11.53 4.36 21.59
N ASN A 102 -10.95 3.68 22.57
CA ASN A 102 -11.19 2.25 22.81
C ASN A 102 -12.54 2.07 23.50
N LYS A 103 -13.64 2.26 22.79
CA LYS A 103 -14.98 1.96 23.31
C LYS A 103 -15.30 0.52 22.98
N GLU A 104 -15.65 -0.22 23.99
CA GLU A 104 -16.27 -1.53 23.86
C GLU A 104 -17.71 -1.35 23.38
N TYR A 105 -18.10 -2.13 22.39
CA TYR A 105 -19.45 -2.13 21.85
C TYR A 105 -20.07 -3.49 22.10
N TRP A 106 -21.12 -3.51 22.91
CA TRP A 106 -21.88 -4.72 23.20
C TRP A 106 -23.00 -4.83 22.18
N THR A 107 -22.96 -5.82 21.30
CA THR A 107 -24.11 -6.19 20.46
C THR A 107 -24.63 -7.54 20.89
N GLN A 108 -25.95 -7.72 20.86
CA GLN A 108 -26.57 -9.04 21.12
C GLN A 108 -26.13 -10.11 20.09
N ALA A 109 -25.62 -9.67 18.93
CA ALA A 109 -25.13 -10.55 17.87
C ALA A 109 -23.74 -11.15 18.13
N SER A 110 -23.04 -10.69 19.15
CA SER A 110 -21.68 -11.13 19.46
C SER A 110 -21.57 -12.26 20.47
N THR A 111 -22.66 -12.97 20.72
CA THR A 111 -22.61 -14.18 21.54
C THR A 111 -22.11 -15.34 20.69
N VAL A 112 -20.87 -15.73 20.89
CA VAL A 112 -20.29 -16.93 20.25
C VAL A 112 -20.46 -18.11 21.19
N MET A 113 -21.19 -19.13 20.75
CA MET A 113 -21.31 -20.41 21.44
C MET A 113 -20.03 -21.22 21.21
N TYR A 114 -19.22 -21.39 22.22
CA TYR A 114 -18.02 -22.23 22.17
C TYR A 114 -18.24 -23.45 23.07
N GLY A 115 -17.92 -24.64 22.61
CA GLY A 115 -18.12 -25.96 23.25
C GLY A 115 -18.64 -25.97 24.70
N ASP A 116 -19.40 -26.94 25.10
CA ASP A 116 -20.00 -27.09 26.42
C ASP A 116 -21.02 -26.00 26.84
N ASN A 117 -21.69 -25.33 25.87
CA ASN A 117 -22.72 -24.30 26.10
C ASN A 117 -22.27 -23.11 26.94
N LYS A 118 -20.99 -22.73 26.90
CA LYS A 118 -20.53 -21.50 27.51
C LYS A 118 -20.74 -20.36 26.52
N GLU A 119 -21.63 -19.44 26.90
CA GLU A 119 -21.80 -18.17 26.20
C GLU A 119 -20.65 -17.24 26.55
N PHE A 120 -19.82 -16.90 25.54
CA PHE A 120 -18.88 -15.81 25.67
C PHE A 120 -19.45 -14.61 24.90
N SER A 121 -19.69 -13.52 25.59
CA SER A 121 -19.95 -12.26 24.92
C SER A 121 -18.64 -11.75 24.33
N VAL A 122 -18.56 -11.69 23.00
CA VAL A 122 -17.42 -11.06 22.33
C VAL A 122 -17.63 -9.55 22.41
N VAL A 123 -16.81 -8.90 23.23
CA VAL A 123 -16.77 -7.45 23.28
C VAL A 123 -15.98 -6.98 22.07
N GLY A 124 -16.64 -6.44 21.08
CA GLY A 124 -16.04 -5.80 19.92
C GLY A 124 -15.75 -4.33 20.19
N GLN A 125 -14.95 -3.72 19.33
CA GLN A 125 -14.82 -2.27 19.24
C GLN A 125 -15.97 -1.70 18.40
N HIS A 126 -16.19 -0.39 18.48
CA HIS A 126 -17.20 0.29 17.68
C HIS A 126 -17.05 -0.06 16.20
N PRO A 127 -18.08 -0.61 15.53
CA PRO A 127 -18.02 -0.92 14.11
C PRO A 127 -17.88 0.38 13.30
N TYR A 128 -17.28 0.26 12.10
CA TYR A 128 -17.37 1.35 11.13
C TYR A 128 -18.78 1.44 10.57
N ASP A 129 -19.21 2.66 10.25
CA ASP A 129 -20.43 2.85 9.49
C ASP A 129 -20.30 2.12 8.15
N PRO A 130 -21.25 1.25 7.77
CA PRO A 130 -21.22 0.54 6.48
C PRO A 130 -21.16 1.45 5.25
N GLU A 131 -21.53 2.72 5.39
CA GLU A 131 -21.44 3.70 4.31
C GLU A 131 -20.01 4.25 4.14
N HIS A 132 -19.12 4.02 5.12
CA HIS A 132 -17.73 4.45 5.02
C HIS A 132 -16.90 3.48 4.19
N VAL A 133 -16.36 3.99 3.10
CA VAL A 133 -15.39 3.24 2.28
C VAL A 133 -14.05 3.16 3.02
N ILE A 134 -13.55 1.95 3.19
CA ILE A 134 -12.26 1.70 3.86
C ILE A 134 -11.18 1.29 2.87
N LEU A 135 -9.93 1.45 3.27
CA LEU A 135 -8.76 1.19 2.44
C LEU A 135 -8.77 -0.18 1.73
N PRO A 136 -9.10 -1.31 2.39
CA PRO A 136 -9.17 -2.61 1.71
C PRO A 136 -10.21 -2.68 0.60
N GLU A 137 -11.33 -1.98 0.70
CA GLU A 137 -12.36 -1.91 -0.33
C GLU A 137 -11.86 -1.15 -1.55
N ILE A 138 -11.23 0.01 -1.33
CA ILE A 138 -10.58 0.78 -2.42
C ILE A 138 -9.56 -0.09 -3.15
N MET A 139 -8.76 -0.84 -2.41
CA MET A 139 -7.77 -1.74 -3.01
C MET A 139 -8.43 -2.85 -3.82
N LYS A 140 -9.50 -3.46 -3.30
CA LYS A 140 -10.28 -4.49 -3.99
C LYS A 140 -10.90 -3.97 -5.29
N ASP A 141 -11.50 -2.79 -5.25
CA ASP A 141 -12.07 -2.13 -6.44
C ASP A 141 -11.01 -1.82 -7.49
N ASN A 142 -9.77 -1.65 -7.08
CA ASN A 142 -8.63 -1.51 -7.96
C ASN A 142 -7.98 -2.85 -8.35
N GLY A 143 -8.64 -3.98 -8.11
CA GLY A 143 -8.24 -5.31 -8.59
C GLY A 143 -7.15 -5.97 -7.75
N TYR A 144 -6.98 -5.58 -6.50
CA TYR A 144 -6.15 -6.30 -5.54
C TYR A 144 -6.96 -7.36 -4.80
N THR A 145 -6.31 -8.45 -4.43
CA THR A 145 -6.82 -9.34 -3.39
C THR A 145 -6.32 -8.81 -2.06
N THR A 146 -7.25 -8.56 -1.13
CA THR A 146 -6.92 -7.98 0.17
C THR A 146 -7.03 -9.03 1.27
N GLY A 147 -6.19 -8.92 2.28
CA GLY A 147 -6.20 -9.75 3.47
C GLY A 147 -5.73 -8.95 4.68
N MET A 148 -6.27 -9.24 5.84
CA MET A 148 -5.88 -8.63 7.11
C MET A 148 -5.63 -9.70 8.15
N PHE A 149 -4.58 -9.52 8.93
CA PHE A 149 -4.18 -10.41 10.01
C PHE A 149 -3.84 -9.57 11.24
N GLY A 150 -4.36 -9.98 12.40
CA GLY A 150 -4.08 -9.33 13.67
C GLY A 150 -5.23 -8.48 14.20
N LYS A 151 -4.90 -7.41 14.92
CA LYS A 151 -5.84 -6.59 15.67
C LYS A 151 -6.68 -5.70 14.76
N TRP A 152 -7.97 -5.97 14.69
CA TRP A 152 -8.97 -5.19 13.94
C TRP A 152 -9.63 -4.12 14.83
N ALA A 153 -10.09 -3.01 14.24
CA ALA A 153 -10.71 -1.91 14.97
C ALA A 153 -12.14 -1.58 14.54
N GLY A 154 -12.68 -2.30 13.56
CA GLY A 154 -13.95 -1.97 12.91
C GLY A 154 -15.18 -2.70 13.47
N GLY A 155 -15.08 -3.34 14.63
CA GLY A 155 -16.17 -4.18 15.13
C GLY A 155 -16.38 -5.46 14.31
N TYR A 156 -17.42 -6.20 14.63
CA TYR A 156 -17.93 -7.33 13.84
C TYR A 156 -19.41 -7.06 13.55
N GLU A 157 -19.81 -7.21 12.31
CA GLU A 157 -21.22 -7.31 11.92
C GLU A 157 -21.71 -8.75 12.01
#